data_624fa013ddc4fe69a1451439b0e1bddc
#
_entry.id   624fa013ddc4fe69a1451439b0e1bddc
#
_cell.length_a   1.000
_cell.length_b   1.000
_cell.length_c   1.000
_cell.angle_alpha   90.00
_cell.angle_beta   90.00
_cell.angle_gamma   90.00
#
_symmetry.space_group_name_H-M   'P 1'
#
loop_
_entity.id
_entity.type
_entity.pdbx_description
1 polymer ?
#
loop_
_entity_poly.entity_id
_entity_poly.type
_entity_poly.pdbx_seq_one_letter_code
_entity_poly.pdbx_strand_id
1 'polypeptide(L)'
;LNYTRTTPDGRIALGWGGGRIAAGGRRSGTAEVDGEVVEEVSRNLTDYFPDLAGRRITHAWGGPIDASASHLPHVVSLPSGRVFAAFGYTGNGVGPTQMVGRIMSSLVLDRRDEYSRLALVEPTSALTSVPPEPFRWIGGTIIRDAIRRKEAAEARGERPGPVSSLIAAVPKMIGFHIGR
;
A
#
# COMPACT_ATOMS: atom_id res chain seq x y z
N LEU A 1 5.09 8.13 -2.91
CA LEU A 1 6.30 7.31 -3.01
C LEU A 1 6.40 6.73 -4.42
N ASN A 2 7.49 7.05 -5.14
CA ASN A 2 7.84 6.43 -6.42
C ASN A 2 8.98 5.43 -6.19
N TYR A 3 9.01 4.37 -6.98
CA TYR A 3 10.09 3.38 -6.98
C TYR A 3 10.42 2.97 -8.41
N THR A 4 11.67 2.69 -8.68
CA THR A 4 12.17 2.33 -10.00
C THR A 4 12.99 1.05 -9.96
N ARG A 5 12.98 0.31 -11.04
CA ARG A 5 13.94 -0.76 -11.30
C ARG A 5 14.22 -0.88 -12.79
N THR A 6 15.41 -1.33 -13.12
CA THR A 6 15.75 -1.74 -14.48
C THR A 6 15.34 -3.19 -14.72
N THR A 7 14.98 -3.51 -15.94
CA THR A 7 14.72 -4.87 -16.39
C THR A 7 15.96 -5.45 -17.11
N PRO A 8 16.10 -6.79 -17.21
CA PRO A 8 17.25 -7.40 -17.88
C PRO A 8 17.43 -6.97 -19.35
N ASP A 9 16.35 -6.58 -20.02
CA ASP A 9 16.34 -6.07 -21.40
C ASP A 9 16.53 -4.55 -21.51
N GLY A 10 16.96 -3.90 -20.42
CA GLY A 10 17.34 -2.48 -20.40
C GLY A 10 16.17 -1.49 -20.35
N ARG A 11 14.95 -1.93 -20.06
CA ARG A 11 13.83 -1.03 -19.83
C ARG A 11 13.80 -0.54 -18.37
N ILE A 12 13.06 0.54 -18.13
CA ILE A 12 12.78 1.05 -16.80
C ILE A 12 11.33 0.74 -16.45
N ALA A 13 11.10 0.14 -15.27
CA ALA A 13 9.80 0.06 -14.64
C ALA A 13 9.73 1.12 -13.54
N LEU A 14 8.73 2.00 -13.61
CA LEU A 14 8.42 2.99 -12.58
C LEU A 14 7.08 2.64 -11.95
N GLY A 15 7.04 2.59 -10.64
CA GLY A 15 5.83 2.39 -9.87
C GLY A 15 5.55 3.55 -8.93
N TRP A 16 4.27 3.73 -8.61
CA TRP A 16 3.78 4.74 -7.68
C TRP A 16 2.74 4.18 -6.72
N GLY A 17 2.92 4.44 -5.42
CA GLY A 17 2.04 3.96 -4.35
C GLY A 17 0.79 4.81 -4.11
N GLY A 18 0.56 5.88 -4.91
CA GLY A 18 -0.53 6.83 -4.72
C GLY A 18 -1.86 6.47 -5.40
N GLY A 19 -2.09 5.20 -5.69
CA GLY A 19 -3.29 4.69 -6.34
C GLY A 19 -4.61 5.04 -5.65
N ARG A 20 -5.74 4.67 -6.26
CA ARG A 20 -7.08 4.97 -5.72
C ARG A 20 -7.50 3.96 -4.66
N ILE A 21 -8.39 4.40 -3.77
CA ILE A 21 -9.10 3.51 -2.86
C ILE A 21 -10.21 2.79 -3.65
N ALA A 22 -10.19 1.47 -3.65
CA ALA A 22 -11.19 0.68 -4.37
C ALA A 22 -12.51 0.62 -3.58
N ALA A 23 -13.59 1.12 -4.18
CA ALA A 23 -14.92 1.03 -3.60
C ALA A 23 -15.36 -0.44 -3.49
N GLY A 24 -15.81 -0.85 -2.31
CA GLY A 24 -16.26 -2.22 -2.05
C GLY A 24 -15.17 -3.28 -2.22
N GLY A 25 -13.88 -2.90 -2.20
CA GLY A 25 -12.77 -3.83 -2.39
C GLY A 25 -12.68 -4.43 -3.79
N ARG A 26 -13.20 -3.74 -4.81
CA ARG A 26 -13.13 -4.19 -6.22
C ARG A 26 -11.68 -4.36 -6.66
N ARG A 27 -11.39 -5.48 -7.34
CA ARG A 27 -10.05 -5.84 -7.80
C ARG A 27 -9.87 -5.80 -9.31
N SER A 28 -10.89 -5.38 -10.05
CA SER A 28 -10.90 -5.29 -11.52
C SER A 28 -11.18 -3.87 -12.02
N GLY A 29 -11.04 -3.64 -13.31
CA GLY A 29 -11.25 -2.34 -13.94
C GLY A 29 -10.16 -1.34 -13.59
N THR A 30 -10.49 -0.22 -12.96
CA THR A 30 -9.51 0.82 -12.56
C THR A 30 -8.46 0.33 -11.54
N ALA A 31 -8.68 -0.81 -10.88
CA ALA A 31 -7.66 -1.43 -10.05
C ALA A 31 -6.57 -2.15 -10.87
N GLU A 32 -6.88 -2.53 -12.12
CA GLU A 32 -5.91 -3.15 -13.03
C GLU A 32 -5.19 -2.10 -13.88
N VAL A 33 -5.94 -1.16 -14.47
CA VAL A 33 -5.37 -0.03 -15.23
C VAL A 33 -6.25 1.20 -15.02
N ASP A 34 -5.67 2.25 -14.46
CA ASP A 34 -6.31 3.56 -14.28
C ASP A 34 -5.59 4.59 -15.15
N GLY A 35 -6.27 5.13 -16.17
CA GLY A 35 -5.67 6.08 -17.11
C GLY A 35 -5.08 7.33 -16.43
N GLU A 36 -5.76 7.89 -15.43
CA GLU A 36 -5.25 9.07 -14.70
C GLU A 36 -3.98 8.73 -13.90
N VAL A 37 -3.92 7.52 -13.32
CA VAL A 37 -2.72 7.06 -12.61
C VAL A 37 -1.58 6.81 -13.60
N VAL A 38 -1.87 6.25 -14.77
CA VAL A 38 -0.85 6.05 -15.82
C VAL A 38 -0.28 7.38 -16.29
N GLU A 39 -1.11 8.41 -16.49
CA GLU A 39 -0.65 9.76 -16.86
C GLU A 39 0.21 10.38 -15.76
N GLU A 40 -0.19 10.24 -14.49
CA GLU A 40 0.59 10.73 -13.35
C GLU A 40 1.97 10.06 -13.28
N VAL A 41 2.01 8.73 -13.38
CA VAL A 41 3.26 7.96 -13.36
C VAL A 41 4.14 8.31 -14.56
N SER A 42 3.54 8.57 -15.72
CA SER A 42 4.27 8.98 -16.92
C SER A 42 4.91 10.35 -16.76
N ARG A 43 4.21 11.31 -16.14
CA ARG A 43 4.80 12.62 -15.80
C ARG A 43 5.95 12.45 -14.82
N ASN A 44 5.74 11.70 -13.74
CA ASN A 44 6.78 11.45 -12.75
C ASN A 44 8.03 10.78 -13.37
N LEU A 45 7.85 9.90 -14.36
CA LEU A 45 8.98 9.29 -15.07
C LEU A 45 9.81 10.36 -15.79
N THR A 46 9.18 11.30 -16.47
CA THR A 46 9.86 12.37 -17.19
C THR A 46 10.50 13.38 -16.24
N ASP A 47 9.86 13.66 -15.10
CA ASP A 47 10.42 14.54 -14.08
C ASP A 47 11.70 13.96 -13.45
N TYR A 48 11.73 12.64 -13.20
CA TYR A 48 12.91 11.95 -12.66
C TYR A 48 13.98 11.65 -13.71
N PHE A 49 13.57 11.41 -14.95
CA PHE A 49 14.44 11.02 -16.05
C PHE A 49 14.10 11.83 -17.31
N PRO A 50 14.51 13.11 -17.40
CA PRO A 50 14.18 13.98 -18.53
C PRO A 50 14.58 13.39 -19.89
N ASP A 51 15.66 12.62 -19.97
CA ASP A 51 16.15 11.96 -21.18
C ASP A 51 15.18 10.89 -21.72
N LEU A 52 14.18 10.50 -20.94
CA LEU A 52 13.12 9.57 -21.36
C LEU A 52 11.90 10.29 -21.94
N ALA A 53 11.92 11.62 -22.04
CA ALA A 53 10.82 12.37 -22.64
C ALA A 53 10.56 11.89 -24.08
N GLY A 54 9.28 11.63 -24.39
CA GLY A 54 8.87 11.11 -25.69
C GLY A 54 9.17 9.62 -25.93
N ARG A 55 9.77 8.90 -25.00
CA ARG A 55 9.94 7.44 -25.11
C ARG A 55 8.61 6.73 -24.94
N ARG A 56 8.42 5.67 -25.73
CA ARG A 56 7.18 4.88 -25.72
C ARG A 56 7.05 4.09 -24.42
N ILE A 57 5.92 4.24 -23.73
CA ILE A 57 5.50 3.35 -22.65
C ILE A 57 4.93 2.08 -23.30
N THR A 58 5.51 0.94 -23.00
CA THR A 58 5.15 -0.34 -23.61
C THR A 58 4.11 -1.11 -22.81
N HIS A 59 4.10 -0.92 -21.50
CA HIS A 59 3.21 -1.62 -20.58
C HIS A 59 2.78 -0.68 -19.45
N ALA A 60 1.53 -0.80 -19.05
CA ALA A 60 0.99 -0.15 -17.87
C ALA A 60 0.08 -1.16 -17.14
N TRP A 61 0.22 -1.23 -15.84
CA TRP A 61 -0.62 -2.10 -15.00
C TRP A 61 -0.75 -1.52 -13.61
N GLY A 62 -1.77 -1.93 -12.90
CA GLY A 62 -1.97 -1.71 -11.48
C GLY A 62 -2.13 -3.04 -10.76
N GLY A 63 -2.23 -2.96 -9.45
CA GLY A 63 -2.55 -4.10 -8.61
C GLY A 63 -3.14 -3.65 -7.29
N PRO A 64 -4.17 -4.32 -6.80
CA PRO A 64 -4.70 -4.04 -5.48
C PRO A 64 -3.67 -4.44 -4.41
N ILE A 65 -3.50 -3.57 -3.43
CA ILE A 65 -2.74 -3.86 -2.22
C ILE A 65 -3.68 -3.83 -1.02
N ASP A 66 -3.43 -4.71 -0.07
CA ASP A 66 -4.01 -4.62 1.25
C ASP A 66 -3.13 -3.71 2.13
N ALA A 67 -3.73 -3.04 3.10
CA ALA A 67 -3.02 -2.14 3.98
C ALA A 67 -3.35 -2.46 5.43
N SER A 68 -2.32 -2.50 6.28
CA SER A 68 -2.45 -2.54 7.72
C SER A 68 -2.18 -1.17 8.35
N ALA A 69 -2.73 -0.93 9.54
CA ALA A 69 -2.49 0.30 10.27
C ALA A 69 -1.02 0.48 10.68
N SER A 70 -0.34 -0.62 10.98
CA SER A 70 1.06 -0.66 11.42
C SER A 70 2.06 -0.69 10.26
N HIS A 71 1.62 -0.89 9.01
CA HIS A 71 2.46 -1.20 7.84
C HIS A 71 3.24 -2.53 7.99
N LEU A 72 2.93 -3.33 8.99
CA LEU A 72 3.50 -4.66 9.17
C LEU A 72 2.46 -5.72 8.78
N PRO A 73 2.88 -6.86 8.22
CA PRO A 73 1.96 -7.96 7.97
C PRO A 73 1.45 -8.56 9.29
N HIS A 74 0.22 -9.03 9.27
CA HIS A 74 -0.38 -9.81 10.33
C HIS A 74 -0.39 -11.28 9.93
N VAL A 75 -0.09 -12.16 10.88
CA VAL A 75 -0.24 -13.60 10.72
C VAL A 75 -1.23 -14.07 11.77
N VAL A 76 -2.33 -14.65 11.34
CA VAL A 76 -3.42 -15.06 12.22
C VAL A 76 -3.76 -16.53 12.06
N SER A 77 -4.15 -17.17 13.15
CA SER A 77 -4.83 -18.45 13.13
C SER A 77 -6.34 -18.22 13.29
N LEU A 78 -7.12 -18.77 12.39
CA LEU A 78 -8.58 -18.71 12.53
C LEU A 78 -9.06 -19.61 13.69
N PRO A 79 -10.26 -19.35 14.26
CA PRO A 79 -10.76 -20.09 15.42
C PRO A 79 -10.80 -21.61 15.28
N SER A 80 -10.85 -22.14 14.05
CA SER A 80 -10.77 -23.58 13.78
C SER A 80 -9.40 -24.18 14.11
N GLY A 81 -8.36 -23.36 14.25
CA GLY A 81 -6.96 -23.81 14.41
C GLY A 81 -6.35 -24.52 13.19
N ARG A 82 -7.09 -24.61 12.10
CA ARG A 82 -6.69 -25.34 10.88
C ARG A 82 -6.38 -24.41 9.69
N VAL A 83 -6.73 -23.15 9.82
CA VAL A 83 -6.53 -22.15 8.75
C VAL A 83 -5.69 -21.02 9.31
N PHE A 84 -4.60 -20.76 8.62
CA PHE A 84 -3.70 -19.66 8.88
C PHE A 84 -3.79 -18.68 7.73
N ALA A 85 -3.71 -17.39 8.02
CA ALA A 85 -3.72 -16.34 7.00
C ALA A 85 -2.66 -15.30 7.32
N ALA A 86 -2.07 -14.74 6.25
CA ALA A 86 -1.16 -13.62 6.36
C ALA A 86 -1.58 -12.53 5.38
N PHE A 87 -1.64 -11.28 5.84
CA PHE A 87 -2.12 -10.13 5.07
C PHE A 87 -1.62 -8.81 5.68
N GLY A 88 -1.95 -7.68 5.05
CA GLY A 88 -1.58 -6.36 5.55
C GLY A 88 -0.16 -5.93 5.20
N TYR A 89 0.40 -6.43 4.10
CA TYR A 89 1.77 -6.11 3.69
C TYR A 89 1.98 -4.65 3.24
N THR A 90 0.91 -3.91 2.99
CA THR A 90 0.92 -2.47 2.66
C THR A 90 1.88 -2.13 1.50
N GLY A 91 1.91 -2.99 0.47
CA GLY A 91 2.77 -2.83 -0.70
C GLY A 91 4.24 -3.26 -0.51
N ASN A 92 4.65 -3.66 0.69
CA ASN A 92 6.03 -4.04 1.02
C ASN A 92 6.23 -5.56 1.16
N GLY A 93 5.49 -6.36 0.39
CA GLY A 93 5.45 -7.82 0.58
C GLY A 93 6.72 -8.57 0.21
N VAL A 94 7.57 -8.08 -0.68
CA VAL A 94 8.69 -8.84 -1.26
C VAL A 94 9.66 -9.37 -0.19
N GLY A 95 10.09 -8.51 0.74
CA GLY A 95 10.98 -8.93 1.83
C GLY A 95 10.25 -9.73 2.91
N PRO A 96 9.17 -9.19 3.50
CA PRO A 96 8.46 -9.83 4.60
C PRO A 96 7.86 -11.20 4.28
N THR A 97 7.48 -11.49 3.03
CA THR A 97 6.92 -12.80 2.65
C THR A 97 7.84 -13.97 2.97
N GLN A 98 9.14 -13.79 2.87
CA GLN A 98 10.12 -14.80 3.27
C GLN A 98 10.01 -15.14 4.77
N MET A 99 9.94 -14.12 5.62
CA MET A 99 9.78 -14.28 7.07
C MET A 99 8.42 -14.88 7.40
N VAL A 100 7.36 -14.35 6.80
CA VAL A 100 5.99 -14.85 6.99
C VAL A 100 5.87 -16.31 6.55
N GLY A 101 6.53 -16.71 5.46
CA GLY A 101 6.59 -18.11 5.04
C GLY A 101 7.19 -19.04 6.11
N ARG A 102 8.23 -18.60 6.82
CA ARG A 102 8.80 -19.36 7.95
C ARG A 102 7.83 -19.42 9.13
N ILE A 103 7.19 -18.29 9.48
CA ILE A 103 6.16 -18.26 10.53
C ILE A 103 5.03 -19.23 10.21
N MET A 104 4.47 -19.15 9.01
CA MET A 104 3.39 -20.02 8.56
C MET A 104 3.79 -21.51 8.60
N SER A 105 5.01 -21.82 8.18
CA SER A 105 5.55 -23.19 8.26
C SER A 105 5.62 -23.70 9.70
N SER A 106 6.09 -22.87 10.63
CA SER A 106 6.16 -23.23 12.05
C SER A 106 4.78 -23.43 12.65
N LEU A 107 3.81 -22.57 12.32
CA LEU A 107 2.43 -22.70 12.82
C LEU A 107 1.73 -23.96 12.26
N VAL A 108 1.85 -24.22 10.96
CA VAL A 108 1.24 -25.39 10.32
C VAL A 108 1.81 -26.71 10.86
N LEU A 109 3.11 -26.71 11.18
CA LEU A 109 3.81 -27.89 11.72
C LEU A 109 3.78 -27.98 13.25
N ASP A 110 3.01 -27.11 13.91
CA ASP A 110 2.91 -26.99 15.38
C ASP A 110 4.29 -26.90 16.08
N ARG A 111 5.21 -26.18 15.46
CA ARG A 111 6.55 -25.95 16.04
C ARG A 111 6.48 -24.80 17.04
N ARG A 112 7.13 -25.01 18.21
CA ARG A 112 7.26 -23.96 19.24
C ARG A 112 8.66 -23.32 19.17
N ASP A 113 9.00 -22.79 18.02
CA ASP A 113 10.29 -22.13 17.74
C ASP A 113 10.20 -20.60 17.84
N GLU A 114 11.27 -19.93 17.45
CA GLU A 114 11.35 -18.46 17.42
C GLU A 114 10.31 -17.83 16.49
N TYR A 115 9.99 -18.46 15.35
CA TYR A 115 9.07 -17.94 14.36
C TYR A 115 7.63 -17.93 14.84
N SER A 116 7.18 -19.01 15.52
CA SER A 116 5.82 -19.10 16.05
C SER A 116 5.53 -18.13 17.19
N ARG A 117 6.57 -17.49 17.76
CA ARG A 117 6.47 -16.53 18.88
C ARG A 117 6.70 -15.08 18.47
N LEU A 118 6.89 -14.80 17.18
CA LEU A 118 7.07 -13.43 16.71
C LEU A 118 5.80 -12.60 16.95
N ALA A 119 5.99 -11.30 17.21
CA ALA A 119 4.90 -10.34 17.45
C ALA A 119 3.96 -10.16 16.25
N LEU A 120 4.34 -10.65 15.07
CA LEU A 120 3.47 -10.70 13.88
C LEU A 120 2.35 -11.74 14.00
N VAL A 121 2.50 -12.74 14.89
CA VAL A 121 1.50 -13.77 15.15
C VAL A 121 0.52 -13.24 16.18
N GLU A 122 -0.66 -12.88 15.73
CA GLU A 122 -1.66 -12.21 16.55
C GLU A 122 -2.98 -12.99 16.58
N PRO A 123 -3.74 -12.92 17.65
CA PRO A 123 -5.11 -13.39 17.64
C PRO A 123 -5.98 -12.48 16.75
N THR A 124 -6.99 -13.04 16.09
CA THR A 124 -7.89 -12.29 15.21
C THR A 124 -8.59 -11.11 15.93
N SER A 125 -8.75 -11.20 17.24
CA SER A 125 -9.32 -10.14 18.09
C SER A 125 -8.42 -8.90 18.23
N ALA A 126 -7.13 -9.02 17.95
CA ALA A 126 -6.19 -7.89 18.01
C ALA A 126 -6.16 -7.06 16.71
N LEU A 127 -6.82 -7.54 15.65
CA LEU A 127 -6.84 -6.85 14.37
C LEU A 127 -7.64 -5.55 14.45
N THR A 128 -7.03 -4.46 13.98
CA THR A 128 -7.71 -3.17 13.85
C THR A 128 -8.76 -3.24 12.76
N SER A 129 -10.00 -2.96 13.10
CA SER A 129 -11.09 -2.88 12.14
C SER A 129 -11.13 -1.51 11.47
N VAL A 130 -11.33 -1.48 10.18
CA VAL A 130 -11.63 -0.27 9.43
C VAL A 130 -13.15 -0.08 9.32
N PRO A 131 -13.66 1.16 9.18
CA PRO A 131 -15.08 1.40 9.00
C PRO A 131 -15.66 0.60 7.83
N PRO A 132 -16.92 0.16 7.91
CA PRO A 132 -17.58 -0.52 6.79
C PRO A 132 -17.82 0.43 5.61
N GLU A 133 -18.12 -0.15 4.43
CA GLU A 133 -18.56 0.65 3.29
C GLU A 133 -19.95 1.27 3.56
N PRO A 134 -20.22 2.47 3.06
CA PRO A 134 -19.38 3.29 2.17
C PRO A 134 -18.37 4.19 2.91
N PHE A 135 -18.37 4.21 4.24
CA PHE A 135 -17.57 5.13 5.05
C PHE A 135 -16.06 4.94 4.82
N ARG A 136 -15.63 3.69 4.64
CA ARG A 136 -14.23 3.36 4.32
C ARG A 136 -13.79 4.01 3.02
N TRP A 137 -14.57 3.86 1.96
CA TRP A 137 -14.25 4.43 0.65
C TRP A 137 -14.29 5.95 0.67
N ILE A 138 -15.34 6.55 1.22
CA ILE A 138 -15.49 8.01 1.30
C ILE A 138 -14.35 8.62 2.14
N GLY A 139 -14.18 8.13 3.35
CA GLY A 139 -13.15 8.64 4.28
C GLY A 139 -11.74 8.43 3.72
N GLY A 140 -11.45 7.25 3.21
CA GLY A 140 -10.17 6.94 2.59
C GLY A 140 -9.87 7.83 1.38
N THR A 141 -10.86 8.09 0.53
CA THR A 141 -10.70 8.97 -0.65
C THR A 141 -10.42 10.41 -0.22
N ILE A 142 -11.16 10.94 0.74
CA ILE A 142 -10.95 12.30 1.26
C ILE A 142 -9.54 12.44 1.85
N ILE A 143 -9.10 11.50 2.66
CA ILE A 143 -7.77 11.50 3.28
C ILE A 143 -6.69 11.41 2.20
N ARG A 144 -6.82 10.48 1.26
CA ARG A 144 -5.88 10.33 0.15
C ARG A 144 -5.74 11.62 -0.66
N ASP A 145 -6.84 12.26 -1.01
CA ASP A 145 -6.82 13.49 -1.81
C ASP A 145 -6.23 14.67 -1.03
N ALA A 146 -6.44 14.72 0.28
CA ALA A 146 -5.80 15.70 1.15
C ALA A 146 -4.28 15.50 1.22
N ILE A 147 -3.83 14.25 1.35
CA ILE A 147 -2.39 13.90 1.33
C ILE A 147 -1.78 14.30 -0.01
N ARG A 148 -2.40 13.98 -1.14
CA ARG A 148 -1.90 14.34 -2.47
C ARG A 148 -1.79 15.87 -2.67
N ARG A 149 -2.80 16.63 -2.22
CA ARG A 149 -2.75 18.10 -2.28
C ARG A 149 -1.62 18.67 -1.43
N LYS A 150 -1.43 18.11 -0.25
CA LYS A 150 -0.32 18.48 0.64
C LYS A 150 1.02 18.19 -0.02
N GLU A 151 1.26 16.97 -0.50
CA GLU A 151 2.50 16.58 -1.18
C GLU A 151 2.78 17.43 -2.44
N ALA A 152 1.73 17.74 -3.23
CA ALA A 152 1.86 18.56 -4.41
C ALA A 152 2.24 20.01 -4.08
N ALA A 153 1.73 20.58 -2.98
CA ALA A 153 2.13 21.92 -2.52
C ALA A 153 3.60 21.91 -2.04
N GLU A 154 3.97 20.92 -1.24
CA GLU A 154 5.35 20.75 -0.74
C GLU A 154 6.35 20.57 -1.89
N ALA A 155 6.00 19.81 -2.93
CA ALA A 155 6.84 19.63 -4.12
C ALA A 155 7.07 20.92 -4.90
N ARG A 156 6.14 21.90 -4.84
CA ARG A 156 6.30 23.24 -5.42
C ARG A 156 6.99 24.25 -4.47
N GLY A 157 7.42 23.80 -3.28
CA GLY A 157 7.97 24.69 -2.25
C GLY A 157 6.92 25.60 -1.59
N GLU A 158 5.62 25.28 -1.76
CA GLU A 158 4.51 26.03 -1.20
C GLU A 158 4.11 25.50 0.17
N ARG A 159 3.50 26.32 1.00
CA ARG A 159 2.89 25.85 2.25
C ARG A 159 1.56 25.17 1.96
N PRO A 160 1.37 23.91 2.41
CA PRO A 160 0.09 23.22 2.25
C PRO A 160 -1.06 23.99 2.92
N GLY A 161 -2.23 23.97 2.31
CA GLY A 161 -3.42 24.58 2.89
C GLY A 161 -3.79 23.95 4.26
N PRO A 162 -4.32 24.73 5.21
CA PRO A 162 -4.59 24.26 6.58
C PRO A 162 -5.58 23.11 6.62
N VAL A 163 -6.60 23.13 5.77
CA VAL A 163 -7.61 22.06 5.68
C VAL A 163 -6.99 20.75 5.18
N SER A 164 -6.18 20.81 4.12
CA SER A 164 -5.50 19.63 3.60
C SER A 164 -4.52 19.04 4.62
N SER A 165 -3.81 19.90 5.35
CA SER A 165 -2.88 19.49 6.40
C SER A 165 -3.60 18.81 7.57
N LEU A 166 -4.74 19.35 8.00
CA LEU A 166 -5.56 18.77 9.08
C LEU A 166 -6.11 17.39 8.68
N ILE A 167 -6.72 17.29 7.50
CA ILE A 167 -7.28 16.02 7.01
C ILE A 167 -6.18 14.98 6.80
N ALA A 168 -5.03 15.38 6.25
CA ALA A 168 -3.89 14.48 6.06
C ALA A 168 -3.28 13.97 7.38
N ALA A 169 -3.51 14.65 8.51
CA ALA A 169 -3.06 14.22 9.83
C ALA A 169 -4.00 13.20 10.49
N VAL A 170 -5.27 13.10 10.05
CA VAL A 170 -6.28 12.21 10.65
C VAL A 170 -5.82 10.75 10.78
N PRO A 171 -5.22 10.11 9.75
CA PRO A 171 -4.76 8.73 9.89
C PRO A 171 -3.81 8.54 11.07
N LYS A 172 -2.84 9.43 11.23
CA LYS A 172 -1.88 9.38 12.34
C LYS A 172 -2.57 9.52 13.71
N MET A 173 -3.61 10.35 13.80
CA MET A 173 -4.37 10.55 15.05
C MET A 173 -5.16 9.29 15.46
N ILE A 174 -5.54 8.45 14.51
CA ILE A 174 -6.29 7.19 14.75
C ILE A 174 -5.39 5.95 14.65
N GLY A 175 -4.06 6.12 14.73
CA GLY A 175 -3.09 5.03 14.79
C GLY A 175 -2.71 4.41 13.44
N PHE A 176 -3.12 5.03 12.32
CA PHE A 176 -2.69 4.61 10.99
C PHE A 176 -1.43 5.37 10.57
N HIS A 177 -0.38 4.64 10.23
CA HIS A 177 0.86 5.20 9.71
C HIS A 177 0.78 5.28 8.17
N ILE A 178 0.17 6.34 7.64
CA ILE A 178 0.08 6.61 6.20
C ILE A 178 0.99 7.80 5.86
N GLY A 179 1.93 7.57 4.98
CA GLY A 179 2.91 8.59 4.57
C GLY A 179 4.06 8.78 5.58
N ARG A 180 4.97 9.69 5.23
CA ARG A 180 6.08 10.12 6.11
C ARG A 180 5.60 11.08 7.18
#